data_eb66e14c3b7944c947268c887516a514
#
_entry.id   eb66e14c3b7944c947268c887516a514
#
_cell.length_a   1.000
_cell.length_b   1.000
_cell.length_c   1.000
_cell.angle_alpha   90.00
_cell.angle_beta   90.00
_cell.angle_gamma   90.00
#
_symmetry.space_group_name_H-M   'P 1'
#
loop_
_entity.id
_entity.type
_entity.pdbx_description
1 polymer ?
#
loop_
_entity_poly.entity_id
_entity_poly.type
_entity_poly.pdbx_seq_one_letter_code
_entity_poly.pdbx_strand_id
1 'polypeptide(L)'
;MPRIFHHDRPVRLRQQVPLCIAGMHRSGTSMVARLLQACGLFLGQEEELGFDSNNGEPHFENVRFVMLNDEILSRLGGSWNNPPNLPAGWEDTPEFGALRSQAKKLIKRLCIQHYGGWKDPRNSLTLPFWRKIVPDLRLVICLRNPLEVSHSLRVRGDLIGIPSFQLWLTYYHELLSTVSAQQRVVTHYQSYFQDPNAELQRVAKAIGMEVSADLINRACAHISGDLRHHRAKTTELAATEESDEVLAMYEQLCQEAGQACEPQPAFE
;
A
#
# COMPACT_ATOMS: atom_id res chain seq x y z
N MET A 1 -30.35 -0.28 53.88
CA MET A 1 -30.23 0.29 52.56
C MET A 1 -29.31 -0.61 51.73
N PRO A 2 -29.76 -1.29 50.67
CA PRO A 2 -28.90 -2.13 49.83
C PRO A 2 -28.12 -1.22 48.84
N ARG A 3 -26.80 -1.44 48.75
CA ARG A 3 -25.92 -0.80 47.76
C ARG A 3 -26.22 -1.40 46.38
N ILE A 4 -26.68 -0.59 45.47
CA ILE A 4 -26.84 -0.92 44.04
C ILE A 4 -25.43 -0.94 43.44
N PHE A 5 -24.93 -2.13 43.10
CA PHE A 5 -23.74 -2.30 42.27
C PHE A 5 -24.16 -1.99 40.83
N HIS A 6 -23.74 -0.82 40.32
CA HIS A 6 -23.77 -0.58 38.89
C HIS A 6 -22.73 -1.50 38.22
N HIS A 7 -23.21 -2.53 37.53
CA HIS A 7 -22.41 -3.27 36.59
C HIS A 7 -22.14 -2.35 35.39
N ASP A 8 -20.97 -1.73 35.37
CA ASP A 8 -20.44 -1.12 34.16
C ASP A 8 -20.38 -2.18 33.08
N ARG A 9 -21.27 -2.07 32.08
CA ARG A 9 -21.18 -2.88 30.87
C ARG A 9 -19.83 -2.59 30.23
N PRO A 10 -19.01 -3.61 29.89
CA PRO A 10 -17.75 -3.37 29.19
C PRO A 10 -18.08 -2.60 27.91
N VAL A 11 -17.45 -1.44 27.76
CA VAL A 11 -17.47 -0.67 26.51
C VAL A 11 -16.99 -1.64 25.41
N ARG A 12 -17.89 -2.05 24.51
CA ARG A 12 -17.51 -2.80 23.34
C ARG A 12 -16.61 -1.88 22.54
N LEU A 13 -15.30 -2.10 22.62
CA LEU A 13 -14.35 -1.49 21.72
C LEU A 13 -14.87 -1.76 20.31
N ARG A 14 -15.19 -0.70 19.56
CA ARG A 14 -15.55 -0.83 18.15
C ARG A 14 -14.39 -1.59 17.49
N GLN A 15 -14.71 -2.75 16.91
CA GLN A 15 -13.73 -3.53 16.19
C GLN A 15 -13.14 -2.64 15.10
N GLN A 16 -11.85 -2.32 15.23
CA GLN A 16 -11.16 -1.44 14.31
C GLN A 16 -11.02 -2.15 12.95
N VAL A 17 -11.34 -1.44 11.87
CA VAL A 17 -11.11 -1.95 10.52
C VAL A 17 -9.61 -1.86 10.25
N PRO A 18 -8.93 -2.97 9.94
CA PRO A 18 -7.50 -2.93 9.67
C PRO A 18 -7.19 -2.15 8.38
N LEU A 19 -5.99 -1.58 8.33
CA LEU A 19 -5.48 -0.83 7.20
C LEU A 19 -4.67 -1.73 6.27
N CYS A 20 -4.84 -1.57 4.95
CA CYS A 20 -3.98 -2.16 3.94
C CYS A 20 -3.12 -1.08 3.27
N ILE A 21 -1.80 -1.28 3.23
CA ILE A 21 -0.87 -0.45 2.46
C ILE A 21 -0.52 -1.23 1.19
N ALA A 22 -0.85 -0.64 0.04
CA ALA A 22 -0.69 -1.23 -1.28
C ALA A 22 -0.03 -0.24 -2.26
N GLY A 23 0.11 -0.63 -3.51
CA GLY A 23 0.76 0.09 -4.59
C GLY A 23 1.75 -0.83 -5.30
N MET A 24 2.31 -0.38 -6.41
CA MET A 24 3.31 -1.16 -7.14
C MET A 24 4.58 -1.35 -6.29
N HIS A 25 5.27 -2.48 -6.45
CA HIS A 25 6.62 -2.64 -5.93
C HIS A 25 7.50 -1.44 -6.29
N ARG A 26 8.40 -1.03 -5.41
CA ARG A 26 9.30 0.13 -5.57
C ARG A 26 8.61 1.51 -5.56
N SER A 27 7.33 1.59 -5.23
CA SER A 27 6.57 2.85 -5.10
C SER A 27 6.66 3.50 -3.71
N GLY A 28 7.59 3.06 -2.85
CA GLY A 28 7.78 3.64 -1.52
C GLY A 28 6.90 3.03 -0.43
N THR A 29 6.24 1.90 -0.68
CA THR A 29 5.36 1.23 0.29
C THR A 29 6.05 0.93 1.63
N SER A 30 7.34 0.53 1.62
CA SER A 30 8.11 0.28 2.85
C SER A 30 8.38 1.56 3.65
N MET A 31 8.67 2.67 2.97
CA MET A 31 8.84 3.97 3.62
C MET A 31 7.55 4.41 4.33
N VAL A 32 6.42 4.35 3.62
CA VAL A 32 5.11 4.71 4.18
C VAL A 32 4.73 3.80 5.35
N ALA A 33 4.96 2.49 5.22
CA ALA A 33 4.72 1.52 6.28
C ALA A 33 5.56 1.83 7.54
N ARG A 34 6.86 2.13 7.37
CA ARG A 34 7.76 2.54 8.45
C ARG A 34 7.27 3.80 9.17
N LEU A 35 6.87 4.82 8.41
CA LEU A 35 6.39 6.08 8.97
C LEU A 35 5.10 5.90 9.77
N LEU A 36 4.13 5.15 9.23
CA LEU A 36 2.88 4.85 9.92
C LEU A 36 3.11 3.94 11.13
N GLN A 37 4.06 2.98 11.06
CA GLN A 37 4.44 2.17 12.22
C GLN A 37 5.05 3.02 13.33
N ALA A 38 5.92 3.97 13.00
CA ALA A 38 6.46 4.92 13.95
C ALA A 38 5.38 5.81 14.59
N CYS A 39 4.24 5.99 13.90
CA CYS A 39 3.05 6.66 14.40
C CYS A 39 2.06 5.75 15.15
N GLY A 40 2.41 4.47 15.36
CA GLY A 40 1.61 3.53 16.13
C GLY A 40 0.77 2.53 15.33
N LEU A 41 0.95 2.46 14.00
CA LEU A 41 0.33 1.39 13.20
C LEU A 41 1.02 0.05 13.51
N PHE A 42 0.28 -0.93 13.99
CA PHE A 42 0.78 -2.28 14.22
C PHE A 42 0.75 -3.10 12.93
N LEU A 43 1.92 -3.52 12.44
CA LEU A 43 2.08 -4.32 11.22
C LEU A 43 2.35 -5.82 11.50
N GLY A 44 2.58 -6.18 12.75
CA GLY A 44 2.99 -7.49 13.23
C GLY A 44 4.10 -7.37 14.26
N GLN A 45 4.49 -8.49 14.85
CA GLN A 45 5.70 -8.56 15.67
C GLN A 45 6.93 -8.43 14.78
N GLU A 46 8.04 -7.98 15.35
CA GLU A 46 9.29 -7.75 14.59
C GLU A 46 9.75 -9.01 13.85
N GLU A 47 9.65 -10.16 14.49
CA GLU A 47 10.04 -11.46 13.93
C GLU A 47 9.12 -11.94 12.79
N GLU A 48 7.94 -11.32 12.65
CA GLU A 48 7.00 -11.60 11.56
C GLU A 48 7.23 -10.72 10.33
N LEU A 49 8.06 -9.66 10.45
CA LEU A 49 8.35 -8.74 9.36
C LEU A 49 9.56 -9.20 8.55
N GLY A 50 9.39 -9.27 7.24
CA GLY A 50 10.46 -9.68 6.32
C GLY A 50 11.58 -8.66 6.20
N PHE A 51 12.78 -9.15 5.91
CA PHE A 51 13.97 -8.34 5.66
C PHE A 51 14.48 -8.56 4.25
N ASP A 52 15.14 -7.55 3.68
CA ASP A 52 15.91 -7.71 2.46
C ASP A 52 17.19 -8.48 2.78
N SER A 53 17.35 -9.66 2.17
CA SER A 53 18.53 -10.52 2.38
C SER A 53 19.82 -9.86 1.91
N ASN A 54 19.76 -8.85 1.02
CA ASN A 54 20.93 -8.22 0.44
C ASN A 54 21.49 -7.06 1.27
N ASN A 55 20.61 -6.30 1.96
CA ASN A 55 21.03 -5.13 2.74
C ASN A 55 20.54 -5.14 4.19
N GLY A 56 19.79 -6.17 4.61
CA GLY A 56 19.26 -6.29 5.97
C GLY A 56 18.18 -5.28 6.32
N GLU A 57 17.70 -4.49 5.36
CA GLU A 57 16.63 -3.52 5.62
C GLU A 57 15.26 -4.19 5.74
N PRO A 58 14.43 -3.77 6.72
CA PRO A 58 13.10 -4.33 6.89
C PRO A 58 12.19 -3.90 5.74
N HIS A 59 11.50 -4.90 5.17
CA HIS A 59 10.46 -4.64 4.15
C HIS A 59 9.14 -4.16 4.76
N PHE A 60 8.95 -4.31 6.07
CA PHE A 60 7.68 -4.05 6.76
C PHE A 60 6.52 -4.87 6.19
N GLU A 61 6.82 -6.00 5.57
CA GLU A 61 5.86 -6.99 5.08
C GLU A 61 5.75 -8.12 6.09
N ASN A 62 4.55 -8.36 6.61
CA ASN A 62 4.33 -9.53 7.45
C ASN A 62 4.37 -10.78 6.59
N VAL A 63 5.32 -11.68 6.85
CA VAL A 63 5.60 -12.87 6.04
C VAL A 63 4.38 -13.76 5.81
N ARG A 64 3.44 -13.79 6.76
CA ARG A 64 2.22 -14.59 6.63
C ARG A 64 1.26 -14.01 5.58
N PHE A 65 1.17 -12.68 5.46
CA PHE A 65 0.39 -12.04 4.40
C PHE A 65 1.07 -12.22 3.05
N VAL A 66 2.40 -12.09 3.00
CA VAL A 66 3.19 -12.36 1.78
C VAL A 66 2.94 -13.78 1.28
N MET A 67 3.07 -14.79 2.14
CA MET A 67 2.85 -16.18 1.78
C MET A 67 1.42 -16.43 1.25
N LEU A 68 0.40 -15.80 1.85
CA LEU A 68 -0.96 -15.90 1.36
C LEU A 68 -1.13 -15.26 -0.02
N ASN A 69 -0.58 -14.07 -0.23
CA ASN A 69 -0.66 -13.39 -1.52
C ASN A 69 0.08 -14.17 -2.61
N ASP A 70 1.28 -14.71 -2.32
CA ASP A 70 2.04 -15.53 -3.27
C ASP A 70 1.29 -16.82 -3.62
N GLU A 71 0.68 -17.49 -2.64
CA GLU A 71 -0.12 -18.69 -2.85
C GLU A 71 -1.37 -18.39 -3.69
N ILE A 72 -2.05 -17.25 -3.47
CA ILE A 72 -3.19 -16.81 -4.29
C ILE A 72 -2.74 -16.62 -5.73
N LEU A 73 -1.68 -15.84 -5.98
CA LEU A 73 -1.19 -15.56 -7.32
C LEU A 73 -0.72 -16.83 -8.03
N SER A 74 -0.04 -17.73 -7.30
CA SER A 74 0.41 -19.02 -7.84
C SER A 74 -0.74 -19.91 -8.28
N ARG A 75 -1.82 -20.00 -7.51
CA ARG A 75 -3.02 -20.77 -7.89
C ARG A 75 -3.73 -20.18 -9.10
N LEU A 76 -3.63 -18.88 -9.30
CA LEU A 76 -4.13 -18.22 -10.49
C LEU A 76 -3.18 -18.34 -11.70
N GLY A 77 -2.03 -19.02 -11.53
CA GLY A 77 -1.07 -19.26 -12.61
C GLY A 77 -0.08 -18.13 -12.86
N GLY A 78 0.14 -17.25 -11.86
CA GLY A 78 1.05 -16.12 -11.98
C GLY A 78 1.89 -15.84 -10.74
N SER A 79 2.48 -14.67 -10.71
CA SER A 79 3.30 -14.14 -9.63
C SER A 79 3.21 -12.62 -9.57
N TRP A 80 3.88 -11.99 -8.61
CA TRP A 80 3.87 -10.54 -8.46
C TRP A 80 4.45 -9.80 -9.69
N ASN A 81 5.48 -10.34 -10.37
CA ASN A 81 6.14 -9.77 -11.54
C ASN A 81 5.69 -10.38 -12.87
N ASN A 82 4.79 -11.33 -12.82
CA ASN A 82 4.04 -11.90 -13.93
C ASN A 82 2.58 -12.12 -13.50
N PRO A 83 1.78 -11.04 -13.33
CA PRO A 83 0.42 -11.15 -12.83
C PRO A 83 -0.42 -12.12 -13.65
N PRO A 84 -1.22 -12.97 -12.99
CA PRO A 84 -2.15 -13.86 -13.69
C PRO A 84 -3.30 -13.07 -14.31
N ASN A 85 -4.02 -13.68 -15.23
CA ASN A 85 -5.35 -13.19 -15.55
C ASN A 85 -6.26 -13.34 -14.32
N LEU A 86 -6.97 -12.27 -13.95
CA LEU A 86 -7.86 -12.22 -12.79
C LEU A 86 -9.33 -12.23 -13.29
N PRO A 87 -9.93 -13.40 -13.53
CA PRO A 87 -11.31 -13.48 -13.99
C PRO A 87 -12.28 -13.00 -12.91
N ALA A 88 -13.35 -12.32 -13.29
CA ALA A 88 -14.34 -11.82 -12.34
C ALA A 88 -14.85 -12.94 -11.42
N GLY A 89 -14.86 -12.69 -10.10
CA GLY A 89 -15.37 -13.62 -9.09
C GLY A 89 -14.39 -14.75 -8.69
N TRP A 90 -13.15 -14.71 -9.15
CA TRP A 90 -12.14 -15.71 -8.77
C TRP A 90 -11.99 -15.86 -7.27
N GLU A 91 -12.12 -14.76 -6.53
CA GLU A 91 -11.98 -14.68 -5.08
C GLU A 91 -13.06 -15.46 -4.31
N ASP A 92 -14.18 -15.80 -4.96
CA ASP A 92 -15.30 -16.55 -4.36
C ASP A 92 -15.20 -18.07 -4.56
N THR A 93 -14.32 -18.52 -5.45
CA THR A 93 -14.23 -19.93 -5.78
C THR A 93 -13.87 -20.80 -4.57
N PRO A 94 -14.36 -22.06 -4.49
CA PRO A 94 -14.08 -22.98 -3.38
C PRO A 94 -12.57 -23.22 -3.17
N GLU A 95 -11.78 -23.13 -4.21
CA GLU A 95 -10.33 -23.32 -4.20
C GLU A 95 -9.62 -22.44 -3.18
N PHE A 96 -10.09 -21.20 -2.96
CA PHE A 96 -9.54 -20.27 -1.99
C PHE A 96 -10.14 -20.40 -0.58
N GLY A 97 -11.02 -21.37 -0.34
CA GLY A 97 -11.72 -21.54 0.96
C GLY A 97 -10.77 -21.69 2.15
N ALA A 98 -9.74 -22.52 2.00
CA ALA A 98 -8.72 -22.71 3.04
C ALA A 98 -7.91 -21.43 3.29
N LEU A 99 -7.52 -20.71 2.22
CA LEU A 99 -6.78 -19.44 2.34
C LEU A 99 -7.63 -18.36 2.99
N ARG A 100 -8.94 -18.27 2.65
CA ARG A 100 -9.86 -17.36 3.35
C ARG A 100 -9.95 -17.64 4.85
N SER A 101 -9.92 -18.91 5.24
CA SER A 101 -9.93 -19.29 6.66
C SER A 101 -8.65 -18.87 7.38
N GLN A 102 -7.48 -19.00 6.73
CA GLN A 102 -6.20 -18.52 7.26
C GLN A 102 -6.17 -17.00 7.36
N ALA A 103 -6.58 -16.30 6.29
CA ALA A 103 -6.63 -14.84 6.22
C ALA A 103 -7.52 -14.26 7.33
N LYS A 104 -8.71 -14.86 7.59
CA LYS A 104 -9.59 -14.44 8.70
C LYS A 104 -8.90 -14.48 10.05
N LYS A 105 -8.03 -15.47 10.31
CA LYS A 105 -7.26 -15.57 11.55
C LYS A 105 -6.23 -14.45 11.66
N LEU A 106 -5.55 -14.11 10.56
CA LEU A 106 -4.59 -12.98 10.52
C LEU A 106 -5.30 -11.66 10.75
N ILE A 107 -6.38 -11.39 10.03
CA ILE A 107 -7.16 -10.16 10.18
C ILE A 107 -7.67 -10.01 11.63
N LYS A 108 -8.16 -11.09 12.26
CA LYS A 108 -8.60 -11.03 13.66
C LYS A 108 -7.50 -10.55 14.60
N ARG A 109 -6.24 -10.93 14.37
CA ARG A 109 -5.09 -10.45 15.17
C ARG A 109 -4.84 -8.96 15.02
N LEU A 110 -5.07 -8.40 13.83
CA LEU A 110 -4.94 -6.96 13.58
C LEU A 110 -6.09 -6.17 14.18
N CYS A 111 -7.33 -6.70 14.12
CA CYS A 111 -8.53 -6.03 14.63
C CYS A 111 -8.55 -5.84 16.16
N ILE A 112 -7.71 -6.53 16.92
CA ILE A 112 -7.58 -6.32 18.37
C ILE A 112 -6.61 -5.20 18.73
N GLN A 113 -5.84 -4.71 17.77
CA GLN A 113 -4.95 -3.56 17.94
C GLN A 113 -5.72 -2.25 17.78
N HIS A 114 -5.25 -1.18 18.43
CA HIS A 114 -5.87 0.15 18.27
C HIS A 114 -5.79 0.62 16.81
N TYR A 115 -4.61 0.47 16.20
CA TYR A 115 -4.39 0.65 14.77
C TYR A 115 -3.66 -0.57 14.24
N GLY A 116 -4.36 -1.49 13.60
CA GLY A 116 -3.78 -2.67 12.98
C GLY A 116 -3.79 -2.56 11.47
N GLY A 117 -2.76 -3.08 10.81
CA GLY A 117 -2.68 -3.07 9.35
C GLY A 117 -1.62 -4.02 8.83
N TRP A 118 -1.52 -4.11 7.54
CA TRP A 118 -0.44 -4.84 6.87
C TRP A 118 -0.04 -4.14 5.58
N LYS A 119 1.18 -4.37 5.17
CA LYS A 119 1.74 -3.85 3.93
C LYS A 119 2.21 -5.02 3.06
N ASP A 120 1.74 -5.04 1.84
CA ASP A 120 2.27 -5.88 0.78
C ASP A 120 1.86 -5.29 -0.59
N PRO A 121 2.81 -5.01 -1.49
CA PRO A 121 2.48 -4.54 -2.85
C PRO A 121 1.58 -5.50 -3.63
N ARG A 122 1.67 -6.82 -3.39
CA ARG A 122 0.83 -7.86 -4.02
C ARG A 122 -0.66 -7.68 -3.73
N ASN A 123 -1.01 -6.96 -2.63
CA ASN A 123 -2.40 -6.61 -2.34
C ASN A 123 -3.07 -5.86 -3.50
N SER A 124 -2.28 -5.18 -4.32
CA SER A 124 -2.79 -4.52 -5.53
C SER A 124 -3.49 -5.48 -6.47
N LEU A 125 -3.02 -6.73 -6.55
CA LEU A 125 -3.57 -7.78 -7.40
C LEU A 125 -4.58 -8.68 -6.64
N THR A 126 -4.39 -8.84 -5.33
CA THR A 126 -5.18 -9.77 -4.51
C THR A 126 -6.28 -9.07 -3.69
N LEU A 127 -6.50 -7.77 -3.91
CA LEU A 127 -7.43 -6.96 -3.14
C LEU A 127 -8.87 -7.50 -3.13
N PRO A 128 -9.43 -8.04 -4.23
CA PRO A 128 -10.76 -8.65 -4.22
C PRO A 128 -10.90 -9.73 -3.13
N PHE A 129 -9.90 -10.60 -2.98
CA PHE A 129 -9.88 -11.63 -1.93
C PHE A 129 -9.90 -11.01 -0.51
N TRP A 130 -9.09 -10.00 -0.24
CA TRP A 130 -9.04 -9.36 1.07
C TRP A 130 -10.35 -8.63 1.41
N ARG A 131 -10.99 -8.02 0.42
CA ARG A 131 -12.29 -7.36 0.61
C ARG A 131 -13.44 -8.31 0.92
N LYS A 132 -13.37 -9.57 0.49
CA LYS A 132 -14.33 -10.60 0.94
C LYS A 132 -14.24 -10.89 2.43
N ILE A 133 -13.08 -10.63 3.03
CA ILE A 133 -12.83 -10.84 4.46
C ILE A 133 -13.10 -9.56 5.26
N VAL A 134 -12.75 -8.41 4.69
CA VAL A 134 -12.91 -7.07 5.28
C VAL A 134 -13.58 -6.16 4.24
N PRO A 135 -14.92 -6.13 4.15
CA PRO A 135 -15.63 -5.34 3.11
C PRO A 135 -15.34 -3.83 3.18
N ASP A 136 -15.18 -3.30 4.40
CA ASP A 136 -14.91 -1.88 4.64
C ASP A 136 -13.41 -1.57 4.72
N LEU A 137 -12.56 -2.42 4.14
CA LEU A 137 -11.11 -2.26 4.14
C LEU A 137 -10.69 -0.89 3.63
N ARG A 138 -9.89 -0.18 4.42
CA ARG A 138 -9.28 1.11 4.05
C ARG A 138 -7.90 0.90 3.49
N LEU A 139 -7.55 1.68 2.46
CA LEU A 139 -6.28 1.56 1.76
C LEU A 139 -5.47 2.85 1.84
N VAL A 140 -4.16 2.67 2.02
CA VAL A 140 -3.15 3.65 1.62
C VAL A 140 -2.50 3.15 0.34
N ILE A 141 -2.69 3.88 -0.74
CA ILE A 141 -2.11 3.57 -2.05
C ILE A 141 -0.86 4.42 -2.25
N CYS A 142 0.29 3.77 -2.29
CA CYS A 142 1.57 4.43 -2.52
C CYS A 142 1.80 4.58 -4.02
N LEU A 143 1.98 5.81 -4.48
CA LEU A 143 2.24 6.18 -5.87
C LEU A 143 3.68 6.67 -6.02
N ARG A 144 4.33 6.27 -7.10
CA ARG A 144 5.62 6.80 -7.55
C ARG A 144 5.65 6.88 -9.07
N ASN A 145 6.44 7.83 -9.61
CA ASN A 145 6.60 7.99 -11.04
C ASN A 145 6.97 6.65 -11.71
N PRO A 146 6.24 6.22 -12.77
CA PRO A 146 6.45 4.93 -13.45
C PRO A 146 7.88 4.73 -13.96
N LEU A 147 8.54 5.81 -14.44
CA LEU A 147 9.95 5.76 -14.86
C LEU A 147 10.89 5.41 -13.71
N GLU A 148 10.68 6.03 -12.54
CA GLU A 148 11.49 5.74 -11.35
C GLU A 148 11.27 4.30 -10.86
N VAL A 149 10.04 3.81 -10.93
CA VAL A 149 9.70 2.41 -10.60
C VAL A 149 10.38 1.46 -11.58
N SER A 150 10.26 1.71 -12.88
CA SER A 150 10.88 0.93 -13.95
C SER A 150 12.40 0.83 -13.77
N HIS A 151 13.05 1.97 -13.53
CA HIS A 151 14.49 2.02 -13.28
C HIS A 151 14.87 1.18 -12.04
N SER A 152 14.13 1.35 -10.94
CA SER A 152 14.41 0.63 -9.68
C SER A 152 14.24 -0.89 -9.82
N LEU A 153 13.28 -1.36 -10.62
CA LEU A 153 13.08 -2.78 -10.91
C LEU A 153 14.22 -3.35 -11.75
N ARG A 154 14.66 -2.59 -12.77
CA ARG A 154 15.80 -3.00 -13.62
C ARG A 154 17.09 -3.15 -12.83
N VAL A 155 17.39 -2.19 -11.97
CA VAL A 155 18.61 -2.24 -11.13
C VAL A 155 18.62 -3.47 -10.23
N ARG A 156 17.48 -3.95 -9.75
CA ARG A 156 17.39 -5.18 -8.94
C ARG A 156 17.37 -6.47 -9.75
N GLY A 157 17.18 -6.41 -11.06
CA GLY A 157 16.98 -7.59 -11.89
C GLY A 157 15.64 -8.29 -11.69
N ASP A 158 14.65 -7.56 -11.18
CA ASP A 158 13.33 -8.12 -10.81
C ASP A 158 12.37 -8.28 -12.01
N LEU A 159 12.73 -7.79 -13.20
CA LEU A 159 11.88 -7.85 -14.40
C LEU A 159 12.08 -9.17 -15.15
N ILE A 160 11.00 -9.94 -15.25
CA ILE A 160 10.96 -11.19 -16.00
C ILE A 160 9.75 -11.14 -16.95
N GLY A 161 10.01 -10.90 -18.24
CA GLY A 161 9.05 -11.17 -19.31
C GLY A 161 7.97 -10.11 -19.56
N ILE A 162 7.65 -9.22 -18.61
CA ILE A 162 6.65 -8.16 -18.79
C ILE A 162 7.33 -6.80 -18.75
N PRO A 163 6.98 -5.85 -19.67
CA PRO A 163 7.44 -4.48 -19.60
C PRO A 163 7.03 -3.83 -18.29
N SER A 164 7.93 -3.07 -17.67
CA SER A 164 7.73 -2.46 -16.34
C SER A 164 6.54 -1.51 -16.27
N PHE A 165 6.22 -0.80 -17.36
CA PHE A 165 5.07 0.09 -17.44
C PHE A 165 3.75 -0.68 -17.50
N GLN A 166 3.72 -1.79 -18.27
CA GLN A 166 2.55 -2.68 -18.31
C GLN A 166 2.29 -3.28 -16.92
N LEU A 167 3.34 -3.69 -16.22
CA LEU A 167 3.23 -4.21 -14.86
C LEU A 167 2.72 -3.12 -13.90
N TRP A 168 3.24 -1.89 -14.00
CA TRP A 168 2.79 -0.74 -13.21
C TRP A 168 1.30 -0.46 -13.45
N LEU A 169 0.89 -0.41 -14.71
CA LEU A 169 -0.48 -0.16 -15.11
C LEU A 169 -1.44 -1.24 -14.57
N THR A 170 -1.06 -2.52 -14.70
CA THR A 170 -1.83 -3.65 -14.16
C THR A 170 -2.09 -3.50 -12.65
N TYR A 171 -1.07 -3.14 -11.87
CA TYR A 171 -1.20 -2.97 -10.43
C TYR A 171 -2.22 -1.89 -10.06
N TYR A 172 -2.13 -0.73 -10.70
CA TYR A 172 -3.04 0.37 -10.37
C TYR A 172 -4.43 0.17 -10.96
N HIS A 173 -4.54 -0.46 -12.11
CA HIS A 173 -5.83 -0.82 -12.70
C HIS A 173 -6.62 -1.75 -11.78
N GLU A 174 -5.99 -2.81 -11.28
CA GLU A 174 -6.61 -3.76 -10.34
C GLU A 174 -6.99 -3.08 -9.02
N LEU A 175 -6.13 -2.23 -8.48
CA LEU A 175 -6.45 -1.46 -7.27
C LEU A 175 -7.69 -0.57 -7.48
N LEU A 176 -7.69 0.23 -8.55
CA LEU A 176 -8.73 1.23 -8.80
C LEU A 176 -10.07 0.59 -9.17
N SER A 177 -10.06 -0.56 -9.85
CA SER A 177 -11.29 -1.31 -10.15
C SER A 177 -11.96 -1.89 -8.90
N THR A 178 -11.18 -2.12 -7.84
CA THR A 178 -11.66 -2.84 -6.64
C THR A 178 -12.08 -1.90 -5.50
N VAL A 179 -11.52 -0.68 -5.41
CA VAL A 179 -11.73 0.23 -4.27
C VAL A 179 -12.20 1.61 -4.70
N SER A 180 -13.25 2.11 -4.05
CA SER A 180 -13.77 3.46 -4.30
C SER A 180 -12.84 4.54 -3.71
N ALA A 181 -12.97 5.79 -4.20
CA ALA A 181 -12.19 6.92 -3.70
C ALA A 181 -12.40 7.19 -2.20
N GLN A 182 -13.59 6.88 -1.66
CA GLN A 182 -13.90 7.07 -0.23
C GLN A 182 -13.22 6.04 0.69
N GLN A 183 -12.75 4.94 0.14
CA GLN A 183 -12.12 3.85 0.89
C GLN A 183 -10.58 3.88 0.81
N ARG A 184 -10.02 4.84 0.07
CA ARG A 184 -8.58 4.94 -0.16
C ARG A 184 -8.04 6.34 0.08
N VAL A 185 -6.78 6.43 0.41
CA VAL A 185 -5.96 7.63 0.31
C VAL A 185 -4.76 7.33 -0.57
N VAL A 186 -4.56 8.15 -1.60
CA VAL A 186 -3.37 8.07 -2.43
C VAL A 186 -2.30 8.97 -1.82
N THR A 187 -1.07 8.47 -1.73
CA THR A 187 0.09 9.22 -1.27
C THR A 187 1.23 9.07 -2.26
N HIS A 188 1.83 10.19 -2.63
CA HIS A 188 2.90 10.20 -3.62
C HIS A 188 4.27 10.16 -2.94
N TYR A 189 5.16 9.28 -3.40
CA TYR A 189 6.51 9.11 -2.85
C TYR A 189 7.28 10.43 -2.73
N GLN A 190 7.16 11.32 -3.72
CA GLN A 190 7.85 12.59 -3.74
C GLN A 190 7.40 13.55 -2.64
N SER A 191 6.13 13.51 -2.23
CA SER A 191 5.58 14.39 -1.18
C SER A 191 6.38 14.30 0.11
N TYR A 192 6.88 13.12 0.43
CA TYR A 192 7.68 12.90 1.65
C TYR A 192 9.07 13.54 1.59
N PHE A 193 9.55 13.96 0.44
CA PHE A 193 10.81 14.70 0.29
C PHE A 193 10.60 16.21 0.11
N GLN A 194 9.35 16.64 -0.10
CA GLN A 194 8.96 18.05 -0.16
C GLN A 194 8.56 18.55 1.21
N ASP A 195 7.56 17.91 1.82
CA ASP A 195 7.10 18.18 3.20
C ASP A 195 6.64 16.87 3.84
N PRO A 196 7.56 16.12 4.47
CA PRO A 196 7.25 14.81 5.05
C PRO A 196 6.23 14.91 6.18
N ASN A 197 6.25 15.99 6.96
CA ASN A 197 5.37 16.17 8.10
C ASN A 197 3.93 16.42 7.64
N ALA A 198 3.73 17.33 6.70
CA ALA A 198 2.41 17.63 6.16
C ALA A 198 1.81 16.40 5.47
N GLU A 199 2.60 15.66 4.68
CA GLU A 199 2.11 14.49 3.97
C GLU A 199 1.76 13.35 4.94
N LEU A 200 2.62 13.04 5.90
CA LEU A 200 2.33 12.00 6.90
C LEU A 200 1.10 12.35 7.75
N GLN A 201 0.94 13.63 8.14
CA GLN A 201 -0.23 14.09 8.86
C GLN A 201 -1.51 13.97 8.02
N ARG A 202 -1.45 14.33 6.74
CA ARG A 202 -2.57 14.19 5.78
C ARG A 202 -3.01 12.73 5.68
N VAL A 203 -2.06 11.82 5.47
CA VAL A 203 -2.33 10.38 5.37
C VAL A 203 -2.90 9.84 6.68
N ALA A 204 -2.26 10.11 7.82
CA ALA A 204 -2.71 9.66 9.14
C ALA A 204 -4.15 10.11 9.42
N LYS A 205 -4.47 11.38 9.17
CA LYS A 205 -5.82 11.93 9.31
C LYS A 205 -6.83 11.23 8.40
N ALA A 206 -6.48 10.99 7.13
CA ALA A 206 -7.36 10.36 6.15
C ALA A 206 -7.72 8.91 6.52
N ILE A 207 -6.81 8.17 7.15
CA ILE A 207 -7.04 6.81 7.64
C ILE A 207 -7.61 6.77 9.06
N GLY A 208 -7.86 7.93 9.69
CA GLY A 208 -8.43 8.03 11.03
C GLY A 208 -7.48 7.71 12.16
N MET A 209 -6.17 7.85 11.96
CA MET A 209 -5.16 7.78 13.01
C MET A 209 -5.00 9.14 13.67
N GLU A 210 -5.18 9.19 14.99
CA GLU A 210 -4.89 10.38 15.80
C GLU A 210 -3.42 10.36 16.22
N VAL A 211 -2.62 11.22 15.62
CA VAL A 211 -1.16 11.28 15.81
C VAL A 211 -0.76 12.70 16.22
N SER A 212 0.02 12.84 17.28
CA SER A 212 0.53 14.14 17.71
C SER A 212 1.59 14.70 16.75
N ALA A 213 1.69 16.02 16.66
CA ALA A 213 2.72 16.69 15.85
C ALA A 213 4.14 16.24 16.22
N ASP A 214 4.42 16.06 17.51
CA ASP A 214 5.72 15.57 18.00
C ASP A 214 6.05 14.17 17.47
N LEU A 215 5.07 13.28 17.40
CA LEU A 215 5.28 11.93 16.90
C LEU A 215 5.49 11.94 15.38
N ILE A 216 4.75 12.77 14.65
CA ILE A 216 4.98 13.03 13.22
C ILE A 216 6.41 13.53 12.98
N ASN A 217 6.85 14.55 13.72
CA ASN A 217 8.19 15.11 13.59
C ASN A 217 9.28 14.04 13.82
N ARG A 218 9.12 13.22 14.87
CA ARG A 218 10.09 12.14 15.15
C ARG A 218 10.08 11.07 14.07
N ALA A 219 8.91 10.69 13.56
CA ALA A 219 8.79 9.69 12.49
C ALA A 219 9.49 10.16 11.20
N CYS A 220 9.37 11.44 10.88
CA CYS A 220 9.93 12.04 9.67
C CYS A 220 11.41 12.45 9.79
N ALA A 221 11.98 12.51 11.00
CA ALA A 221 13.35 12.99 11.23
C ALA A 221 14.45 12.26 10.44
N HIS A 222 14.18 11.03 10.00
CA HIS A 222 15.14 10.19 9.26
C HIS A 222 14.90 10.17 7.75
N ILE A 223 13.96 10.99 7.24
CA ILE A 223 13.77 11.15 5.80
C ILE A 223 14.83 12.12 5.31
N SER A 224 15.85 11.61 4.61
CA SER A 224 16.84 12.43 3.94
C SER A 224 16.67 12.39 2.43
N GLY A 225 17.06 13.49 1.76
CA GLY A 225 17.07 13.55 0.29
C GLY A 225 17.98 12.51 -0.36
N ASP A 226 18.97 12.00 0.38
CA ASP A 226 19.93 10.98 -0.06
C ASP A 226 19.28 9.60 -0.30
N LEU A 227 18.11 9.35 0.31
CA LEU A 227 17.33 8.14 0.07
C LEU A 227 16.64 8.13 -1.31
N ARG A 228 16.68 9.25 -2.02
CA ARG A 228 16.08 9.41 -3.34
C ARG A 228 17.15 9.27 -4.43
N HIS A 229 17.41 8.05 -4.88
CA HIS A 229 18.44 7.74 -5.87
C HIS A 229 18.13 8.18 -7.30
N HIS A 230 16.84 8.37 -7.65
CA HIS A 230 16.41 8.74 -9.00
C HIS A 230 15.30 9.79 -8.97
N ARG A 231 15.39 10.75 -9.90
CA ARG A 231 14.38 11.80 -10.10
C ARG A 231 14.03 11.82 -11.58
N ALA A 232 12.79 11.44 -11.90
CA ALA A 232 12.25 11.56 -13.24
C ALA A 232 11.14 12.61 -13.26
N LYS A 233 11.11 13.40 -14.31
CA LYS A 233 10.05 14.40 -14.53
C LYS A 233 8.86 13.75 -15.25
N THR A 234 7.66 14.28 -15.03
CA THR A 234 6.45 13.84 -15.77
C THR A 234 6.62 14.06 -17.28
N THR A 235 7.34 15.12 -17.69
CA THR A 235 7.67 15.39 -19.09
C THR A 235 8.56 14.31 -19.71
N GLU A 236 9.42 13.66 -18.96
CA GLU A 236 10.23 12.54 -19.44
C GLU A 236 9.36 11.29 -19.65
N LEU A 237 8.33 11.09 -18.81
CA LEU A 237 7.34 10.02 -18.99
C LEU A 237 6.52 10.26 -20.25
N ALA A 238 6.06 11.49 -20.50
CA ALA A 238 5.30 11.86 -21.69
C ALA A 238 6.11 11.72 -23.00
N ALA A 239 7.45 11.80 -22.93
CA ALA A 239 8.33 11.61 -24.08
C ALA A 239 8.61 10.12 -24.39
N THR A 240 8.11 9.17 -23.60
CA THR A 240 8.23 7.74 -23.90
C THR A 240 7.11 7.31 -24.84
N GLU A 241 7.42 6.46 -25.80
CA GLU A 241 6.41 5.86 -26.71
C GLU A 241 5.45 4.89 -25.97
N GLU A 242 5.65 4.66 -24.68
CA GLU A 242 4.91 3.70 -23.88
C GLU A 242 3.66 4.30 -23.24
N SER A 243 2.66 4.42 -24.05
CA SER A 243 1.22 4.60 -23.84
C SER A 243 0.72 5.82 -23.05
N ASP A 244 -0.13 6.60 -23.72
CA ASP A 244 -1.00 7.64 -23.16
C ASP A 244 -1.76 7.17 -21.91
N GLU A 245 -2.04 5.86 -21.80
CA GLU A 245 -2.77 5.24 -20.68
C GLU A 245 -1.97 5.29 -19.36
N VAL A 246 -0.65 5.03 -19.40
CA VAL A 246 0.23 5.12 -18.21
C VAL A 246 0.28 6.56 -17.72
N LEU A 247 0.43 7.49 -18.65
CA LEU A 247 0.47 8.92 -18.33
C LEU A 247 -0.87 9.37 -17.73
N ALA A 248 -1.98 9.06 -18.40
CA ALA A 248 -3.31 9.45 -17.94
C ALA A 248 -3.62 8.89 -16.53
N MET A 249 -3.31 7.63 -16.27
CA MET A 249 -3.50 7.02 -14.95
C MET A 249 -2.58 7.66 -13.91
N TYR A 250 -1.33 7.93 -14.25
CA TYR A 250 -0.39 8.57 -13.34
C TYR A 250 -0.85 9.98 -12.96
N GLU A 251 -1.28 10.78 -13.94
CA GLU A 251 -1.83 12.13 -13.74
C GLU A 251 -3.08 12.11 -12.86
N GLN A 252 -4.01 11.20 -13.12
CA GLN A 252 -5.21 11.01 -12.28
C GLN A 252 -4.82 10.73 -10.83
N LEU A 253 -3.88 9.81 -10.59
CA LEU A 253 -3.45 9.44 -9.25
C LEU A 253 -2.64 10.56 -8.56
N CYS A 254 -1.86 11.34 -9.32
CA CYS A 254 -1.18 12.54 -8.80
C CYS A 254 -2.19 13.57 -8.30
N GLN A 255 -3.24 13.84 -9.07
CA GLN A 255 -4.32 14.76 -8.65
C GLN A 255 -4.99 14.26 -7.36
N GLU A 256 -5.28 12.96 -7.26
CA GLU A 256 -5.88 12.37 -6.05
C GLU A 256 -4.91 12.44 -4.84
N ALA A 257 -3.60 12.36 -5.06
CA ALA A 257 -2.58 12.54 -4.04
C ALA A 257 -2.38 14.00 -3.61
N GLY A 258 -3.04 14.96 -4.27
CA GLY A 258 -2.84 16.39 -4.04
C GLY A 258 -1.49 16.91 -4.59
N GLN A 259 -0.84 16.17 -5.50
CA GLN A 259 0.35 16.61 -6.20
C GLN A 259 -0.07 17.38 -7.45
N ALA A 260 0.49 18.58 -7.64
CA ALA A 260 0.45 19.22 -8.95
C ALA A 260 1.31 18.35 -9.89
N CYS A 261 0.70 17.82 -10.95
CA CYS A 261 1.49 17.39 -12.10
C CYS A 261 2.30 18.61 -12.55
N GLU A 262 3.62 18.49 -12.72
CA GLU A 262 4.39 19.59 -13.28
C GLU A 262 3.73 20.00 -14.60
N PRO A 263 3.40 21.29 -14.79
CA PRO A 263 2.68 21.72 -15.99
C PRO A 263 3.51 21.32 -17.22
N GLN A 264 2.83 20.80 -18.23
CA GLN A 264 3.46 20.65 -19.54
C GLN A 264 3.99 22.03 -19.96
N PRO A 265 5.23 22.14 -20.45
CA PRO A 265 5.66 23.39 -21.07
C PRO A 265 4.67 23.69 -22.20
N ALA A 266 4.06 24.88 -22.17
CA ALA A 266 3.24 25.34 -23.27
C ALA A 266 4.09 25.20 -24.56
N PHE A 267 3.57 24.48 -25.54
CA PHE A 267 4.17 24.45 -26.87
C PHE A 267 4.08 25.88 -27.41
N GLU A 268 5.20 26.61 -27.45
CA GLU A 268 5.36 27.82 -28.23
C GLU A 268 5.55 27.48 -29.72
#